data_41ef7724234224b0526001e7ed1d8369
#
_entry.id   41ef7724234224b0526001e7ed1d8369
#
_cell.length_a   1.000
_cell.length_b   1.000
_cell.length_c   1.000
_cell.angle_alpha   90.00
_cell.angle_beta   90.00
_cell.angle_gamma   90.00
#
_symmetry.space_group_name_H-M   'P 1'
#
loop_
_entity.id
_entity.type
_entity.pdbx_description
1 polymer ?
#
loop_
_entity_poly.entity_id
_entity_poly.type
_entity_poly.pdbx_seq_one_letter_code
_entity_poly.pdbx_strand_id
1 'polypeptide(L)'
;MSYSLDQNVLNYLENSHQEMLDLLEELCQIPAPSGKEELRAEFCKNWFIKNGAPEVYIDDALNVVVPYGCKNSNDIVVFAAHTDVVFPDTTTLPLIKDGDIWRCPGISDDTACLILMMMVAKYVFQNNLKSDKGILFVANSCEEGLGNLKGTRQIMKDYDGRITEFYTFDGGYQTVVNKCVGSHRYELNFTSKGGHSFGAFGNTNAIAVMSELITELYKCQVPVNGSSKTTYNVGIVEGGTSVNTIAQNAKMLFEYRSDDKECLAKMQDFFEKTVNEAKSKTDCKIEVNLVGDRPCGGKVDEEKVNQMTNDIVEICQKYSGIPCRIKTASTDCNIPMSLGIPAVCVGNYRAVGAHTREEYLYISSLPIGYKITAEVILRFFK
;
A
#
# COMPACT_ATOMS: atom_id res chain seq x y z
N MET A 1 -27.01 7.70 15.95
CA MET A 1 -26.76 9.14 15.78
C MET A 1 -25.47 9.24 14.99
N SER A 2 -25.44 9.97 13.87
CA SER A 2 -24.19 10.21 13.14
C SER A 2 -23.25 11.03 14.04
N TYR A 3 -22.02 10.58 14.23
CA TYR A 3 -20.97 11.37 14.89
C TYR A 3 -20.73 12.64 14.07
N SER A 4 -20.43 13.74 14.73
CA SER A 4 -20.06 14.99 14.08
C SER A 4 -19.00 15.69 14.92
N LEU A 5 -18.00 16.27 14.26
CA LEU A 5 -16.95 17.03 14.94
C LEU A 5 -17.58 18.21 15.69
N ASP A 6 -17.26 18.34 16.97
CA ASP A 6 -17.68 19.49 17.79
C ASP A 6 -16.81 20.73 17.51
N GLN A 7 -17.21 21.88 18.05
CA GLN A 7 -16.52 23.15 17.80
C GLN A 7 -15.10 23.17 18.37
N ASN A 8 -14.79 22.44 19.43
CA ASN A 8 -13.44 22.41 20.01
C ASN A 8 -12.50 21.66 19.08
N VAL A 9 -12.95 20.53 18.50
CA VAL A 9 -12.20 19.79 17.48
C VAL A 9 -11.96 20.68 16.27
N LEU A 10 -13.01 21.33 15.73
CA LEU A 10 -12.88 22.21 14.56
C LEU A 10 -11.88 23.34 14.80
N ASN A 11 -11.94 23.98 15.96
CA ASN A 11 -10.98 25.02 16.36
C ASN A 11 -9.54 24.48 16.47
N TYR A 12 -9.37 23.26 17.00
CA TYR A 12 -8.05 22.61 17.05
C TYR A 12 -7.50 22.37 15.66
N LEU A 13 -8.30 21.80 14.75
CA LEU A 13 -7.87 21.54 13.37
C LEU A 13 -7.43 22.83 12.64
N GLU A 14 -8.17 23.93 12.86
CA GLU A 14 -7.83 25.23 12.29
C GLU A 14 -6.54 25.80 12.89
N ASN A 15 -6.42 25.79 14.22
CA ASN A 15 -5.26 26.35 14.92
C ASN A 15 -3.97 25.56 14.71
N SER A 16 -4.06 24.26 14.45
CA SER A 16 -2.91 23.37 14.19
C SER A 16 -2.55 23.26 12.71
N HIS A 17 -3.16 24.06 11.83
CA HIS A 17 -2.93 23.98 10.37
C HIS A 17 -1.47 24.22 9.99
N GLN A 18 -0.82 25.24 10.58
CA GLN A 18 0.60 25.52 10.26
C GLN A 18 1.51 24.36 10.73
N GLU A 19 1.27 23.81 11.92
CA GLU A 19 2.02 22.68 12.43
C GLU A 19 1.86 21.44 11.51
N MET A 20 0.68 21.23 10.97
CA MET A 20 0.44 20.17 9.99
C MET A 20 1.27 20.37 8.72
N LEU A 21 1.38 21.62 8.22
CA LEU A 21 2.22 21.94 7.05
C LEU A 21 3.72 21.80 7.35
N ASP A 22 4.15 22.19 8.53
CA ASP A 22 5.54 22.04 8.97
C ASP A 22 5.91 20.54 9.05
N LEU A 23 5.00 19.71 9.60
CA LEU A 23 5.17 18.25 9.64
C LEU A 23 5.24 17.64 8.24
N LEU A 24 4.38 18.09 7.30
CA LEU A 24 4.43 17.65 5.91
C LEU A 24 5.77 17.97 5.27
N GLU A 25 6.25 19.21 5.45
CA GLU A 25 7.53 19.68 4.92
C GLU A 25 8.72 18.87 5.43
N GLU A 26 8.75 18.58 6.72
CA GLU A 26 9.81 17.78 7.32
C GLU A 26 9.78 16.33 6.84
N LEU A 27 8.61 15.70 6.89
CA LEU A 27 8.48 14.26 6.65
C LEU A 27 8.60 13.90 5.16
N CYS A 28 8.04 14.68 4.23
CA CYS A 28 8.08 14.35 2.81
C CYS A 28 9.50 14.33 2.22
N GLN A 29 10.43 15.06 2.82
CA GLN A 29 11.83 15.13 2.38
C GLN A 29 12.69 13.96 2.87
N ILE A 30 12.21 13.17 3.85
CA ILE A 30 12.92 12.01 4.36
C ILE A 30 12.73 10.84 3.38
N PRO A 31 13.81 10.29 2.78
CA PRO A 31 13.71 9.16 1.88
C PRO A 31 13.26 7.91 2.64
N ALA A 32 12.37 7.12 2.01
CA ALA A 32 11.89 5.86 2.59
C ALA A 32 11.53 4.86 1.48
N PRO A 33 12.49 4.33 0.70
CA PRO A 33 12.20 3.24 -0.20
C PRO A 33 11.64 2.03 0.57
N SER A 34 10.68 1.30 -0.01
CA SER A 34 10.11 0.10 0.63
C SER A 34 11.19 -0.87 1.13
N GLY A 35 11.13 -1.22 2.41
CA GLY A 35 12.12 -2.03 3.11
C GLY A 35 13.36 -1.26 3.60
N LYS A 36 13.36 0.08 3.55
CA LYS A 36 14.42 0.98 4.04
C LYS A 36 13.84 2.24 4.68
N GLU A 37 12.79 2.04 5.49
CA GLU A 37 12.02 3.12 6.11
C GLU A 37 12.59 3.60 7.45
N GLU A 38 13.77 3.13 7.88
CA GLU A 38 14.35 3.38 9.21
C GLU A 38 14.35 4.87 9.58
N LEU A 39 14.68 5.75 8.63
CA LEU A 39 14.74 7.20 8.90
C LEU A 39 13.36 7.79 9.16
N ARG A 40 12.35 7.42 8.37
CA ARG A 40 10.96 7.86 8.60
C ARG A 40 10.36 7.22 9.84
N ALA A 41 10.64 5.96 10.10
CA ALA A 41 10.18 5.27 11.30
C ALA A 41 10.72 5.95 12.58
N GLU A 42 12.01 6.27 12.62
CA GLU A 42 12.59 6.96 13.78
C GLU A 42 12.06 8.40 13.92
N PHE A 43 11.85 9.11 12.80
CA PHE A 43 11.21 10.43 12.82
C PHE A 43 9.79 10.35 13.40
N CYS A 44 8.94 9.48 12.88
CA CYS A 44 7.55 9.32 13.33
C CYS A 44 7.49 8.90 14.80
N LYS A 45 8.32 7.95 15.24
CA LYS A 45 8.42 7.53 16.63
C LYS A 45 8.73 8.71 17.55
N ASN A 46 9.78 9.48 17.22
CA ASN A 46 10.19 10.63 18.03
C ASN A 46 9.11 11.71 18.05
N TRP A 47 8.43 11.92 16.93
CA TRP A 47 7.31 12.85 16.84
C TRP A 47 6.14 12.43 17.74
N PHE A 48 5.74 11.15 17.74
CA PHE A 48 4.68 10.64 18.61
C PHE A 48 5.04 10.77 20.09
N ILE A 49 6.28 10.44 20.48
CA ILE A 49 6.78 10.60 21.86
C ILE A 49 6.67 12.07 22.29
N LYS A 50 7.19 12.99 21.46
CA LYS A 50 7.15 14.44 21.71
C LYS A 50 5.72 14.97 21.89
N ASN A 51 4.75 14.35 21.21
CA ASN A 51 3.35 14.79 21.21
C ASN A 51 2.46 14.03 22.19
N GLY A 52 3.04 13.28 23.13
CA GLY A 52 2.33 12.72 24.29
C GLY A 52 1.73 11.34 24.08
N ALA A 53 2.17 10.60 23.07
CA ALA A 53 1.80 9.20 22.92
C ALA A 53 2.22 8.40 24.18
N PRO A 54 1.33 7.58 24.77
CA PRO A 54 1.63 6.89 26.03
C PRO A 54 2.63 5.73 25.85
N GLU A 55 2.65 5.14 24.68
CA GLU A 55 3.54 4.04 24.28
C GLU A 55 3.82 4.15 22.79
N VAL A 56 5.07 3.99 22.38
CA VAL A 56 5.51 3.99 20.99
C VAL A 56 6.67 3.03 20.82
N TYR A 57 6.60 2.17 19.81
CA TYR A 57 7.74 1.32 19.44
C TYR A 57 7.81 1.14 17.92
N ILE A 58 8.99 0.73 17.45
CA ILE A 58 9.20 0.28 16.07
C ILE A 58 9.28 -1.25 16.14
N ASP A 59 8.49 -1.94 15.33
CA ASP A 59 8.50 -3.39 15.23
C ASP A 59 9.54 -3.92 14.22
N ASP A 60 9.62 -5.25 14.07
CA ASP A 60 10.58 -5.93 13.19
C ASP A 60 10.32 -5.65 11.68
N ALA A 61 9.15 -5.12 11.35
CA ALA A 61 8.82 -4.73 9.99
C ALA A 61 9.08 -3.24 9.71
N LEU A 62 9.55 -2.46 10.69
CA LEU A 62 9.74 -1.00 10.67
C LEU A 62 8.43 -0.21 10.79
N ASN A 63 7.32 -0.82 11.22
CA ASN A 63 6.13 -0.04 11.59
C ASN A 63 6.40 0.76 12.85
N VAL A 64 5.90 1.98 12.90
CA VAL A 64 5.79 2.75 14.14
C VAL A 64 4.42 2.50 14.74
N VAL A 65 4.38 1.81 15.85
CA VAL A 65 3.15 1.35 16.50
C VAL A 65 2.89 2.14 17.77
N VAL A 66 1.68 2.70 17.87
CA VAL A 66 1.22 3.48 19.03
C VAL A 66 -0.05 2.84 19.60
N PRO A 67 0.07 1.91 20.57
CA PRO A 67 -1.07 1.29 21.20
C PRO A 67 -1.72 2.23 22.23
N TYR A 68 -3.00 2.53 22.03
CA TYR A 68 -3.79 3.36 22.92
C TYR A 68 -4.96 2.55 23.51
N GLY A 69 -4.89 2.24 24.79
CA GLY A 69 -5.90 1.41 25.46
C GLY A 69 -5.92 -0.07 25.05
N CYS A 70 -4.88 -0.55 24.34
CA CYS A 70 -4.84 -1.92 23.78
C CYS A 70 -4.50 -3.01 24.79
N LYS A 71 -3.91 -2.70 25.96
CA LYS A 71 -3.29 -3.69 26.86
C LYS A 71 -4.20 -4.87 27.22
N ASN A 72 -5.49 -4.62 27.47
CA ASN A 72 -6.45 -5.64 27.89
C ASN A 72 -7.65 -5.72 26.93
N SER A 73 -7.55 -5.15 25.74
CA SER A 73 -8.66 -5.15 24.76
C SER A 73 -8.48 -6.29 23.76
N ASN A 74 -9.56 -7.04 23.54
CA ASN A 74 -9.71 -7.97 22.43
C ASN A 74 -10.61 -7.40 21.33
N ASP A 75 -10.91 -6.12 21.38
CA ASP A 75 -11.65 -5.36 20.39
C ASP A 75 -10.81 -4.13 20.01
N ILE A 76 -9.92 -4.30 19.04
CA ILE A 76 -8.95 -3.30 18.61
C ILE A 76 -9.31 -2.78 17.22
N VAL A 77 -9.33 -1.46 17.09
CA VAL A 77 -9.44 -0.76 15.81
C VAL A 77 -8.07 -0.24 15.40
N VAL A 78 -7.67 -0.51 14.17
CA VAL A 78 -6.42 -0.02 13.60
C VAL A 78 -6.69 1.19 12.70
N PHE A 79 -5.89 2.24 12.85
CA PHE A 79 -5.75 3.35 11.93
C PHE A 79 -4.31 3.36 11.41
N ALA A 80 -4.14 3.15 10.10
CA ALA A 80 -2.85 3.02 9.46
C ALA A 80 -2.68 4.03 8.32
N ALA A 81 -1.43 4.43 8.06
CA ALA A 81 -1.00 5.16 6.87
C ALA A 81 0.46 4.80 6.61
N HIS A 82 0.85 4.56 5.35
CA HIS A 82 2.17 4.01 5.11
C HIS A 82 3.28 5.05 5.05
N THR A 83 4.49 4.60 5.38
CA THR A 83 5.69 5.44 5.45
C THR A 83 6.56 5.35 4.21
N ASP A 84 6.48 4.23 3.48
CA ASP A 84 7.34 4.00 2.33
C ASP A 84 6.85 4.73 1.08
N VAL A 85 7.76 4.90 0.13
CA VAL A 85 7.51 5.50 -1.17
C VAL A 85 8.11 4.62 -2.27
N VAL A 86 7.53 4.66 -3.48
CA VAL A 86 8.00 3.86 -4.64
C VAL A 86 9.40 4.25 -5.13
N PHE A 87 9.95 5.37 -4.69
CA PHE A 87 11.21 5.91 -5.19
C PHE A 87 12.41 5.29 -4.47
N PRO A 88 13.48 4.89 -5.21
CA PRO A 88 14.64 4.22 -4.61
C PRO A 88 15.64 5.17 -3.94
N ASP A 89 15.32 6.45 -3.83
CA ASP A 89 16.21 7.48 -3.30
C ASP A 89 16.53 7.22 -1.82
N THR A 90 17.82 7.38 -1.47
CA THR A 90 18.33 7.24 -0.10
C THR A 90 18.88 8.55 0.45
N THR A 91 18.73 9.65 -0.28
CA THR A 91 19.10 11.01 0.10
C THR A 91 17.86 11.88 0.17
N THR A 92 17.96 13.03 0.82
CA THR A 92 16.88 14.00 0.97
C THR A 92 16.15 14.26 -0.34
N LEU A 93 14.83 14.11 -0.31
CA LEU A 93 13.97 14.34 -1.46
C LEU A 93 13.73 15.84 -1.67
N PRO A 94 13.70 16.32 -2.93
CA PRO A 94 13.52 17.74 -3.22
C PRO A 94 12.06 18.16 -3.01
N LEU A 95 11.81 19.14 -2.14
CA LEU A 95 10.52 19.80 -1.99
C LEU A 95 10.51 21.12 -2.74
N ILE A 96 9.53 21.30 -3.63
CA ILE A 96 9.27 22.54 -4.38
C ILE A 96 7.89 23.05 -3.99
N LYS A 97 7.83 24.28 -3.47
CA LYS A 97 6.59 24.97 -3.06
C LYS A 97 6.23 26.03 -4.08
N ASP A 98 5.06 25.92 -4.68
CA ASP A 98 4.53 26.88 -5.66
C ASP A 98 3.06 27.18 -5.33
N GLY A 99 2.86 28.15 -4.43
CA GLY A 99 1.54 28.51 -3.94
C GLY A 99 0.78 27.34 -3.33
N ASP A 100 -0.35 26.98 -3.92
CA ASP A 100 -1.19 25.82 -3.50
C ASP A 100 -0.60 24.46 -3.89
N ILE A 101 0.45 24.44 -4.70
CA ILE A 101 1.01 23.19 -5.22
C ILE A 101 2.37 22.94 -4.59
N TRP A 102 2.47 21.83 -3.83
CA TRP A 102 3.75 21.34 -3.32
C TRP A 102 4.14 20.04 -4.03
N ARG A 103 5.39 19.99 -4.52
CA ARG A 103 5.96 18.83 -5.25
C ARG A 103 7.08 18.20 -4.44
N CYS A 104 6.94 16.94 -4.15
CA CYS A 104 7.98 16.08 -3.62
C CYS A 104 7.60 14.63 -3.94
N PRO A 105 8.53 13.75 -4.34
CA PRO A 105 8.24 12.35 -4.54
C PRO A 105 7.65 11.70 -3.27
N GLY A 106 6.44 11.12 -3.36
CA GLY A 106 5.74 10.53 -2.21
C GLY A 106 5.10 11.53 -1.25
N ILE A 107 4.91 12.80 -1.67
CA ILE A 107 4.29 13.83 -0.81
C ILE A 107 2.80 13.53 -0.57
N SER A 108 2.12 12.98 -1.57
CA SER A 108 0.71 12.60 -1.44
C SER A 108 0.56 11.13 -1.08
N ASP A 109 1.31 10.28 -1.74
CA ASP A 109 1.29 8.82 -1.58
C ASP A 109 2.52 8.35 -0.77
N ASP A 110 2.44 8.19 0.57
CA ASP A 110 1.26 8.40 1.43
C ASP A 110 1.54 9.43 2.55
N THR A 111 2.57 10.31 2.35
CA THR A 111 2.99 11.27 3.39
C THR A 111 1.82 12.16 3.86
N ALA A 112 0.93 12.59 2.93
CA ALA A 112 -0.21 13.44 3.27
C ALA A 112 -1.19 12.74 4.22
N CYS A 113 -1.55 11.47 3.97
CA CYS A 113 -2.43 10.72 4.87
C CYS A 113 -1.77 10.48 6.22
N LEU A 114 -0.49 10.13 6.22
CA LEU A 114 0.26 9.85 7.44
C LEU A 114 0.29 11.04 8.38
N ILE A 115 0.61 12.25 7.89
CA ILE A 115 0.62 13.44 8.74
C ILE A 115 -0.76 13.77 9.31
N LEU A 116 -1.83 13.59 8.51
CA LEU A 116 -3.20 13.85 8.99
C LEU A 116 -3.60 12.87 10.09
N MET A 117 -3.27 11.59 9.97
CA MET A 117 -3.46 10.61 11.03
C MET A 117 -2.65 10.96 12.28
N MET A 118 -1.36 11.30 12.12
CA MET A 118 -0.49 11.70 13.23
C MET A 118 -1.05 12.91 13.99
N MET A 119 -1.52 13.94 13.29
CA MET A 119 -2.07 15.14 13.89
C MET A 119 -3.37 14.87 14.67
N VAL A 120 -4.24 13.97 14.19
CA VAL A 120 -5.45 13.55 14.94
C VAL A 120 -5.06 12.72 16.16
N ALA A 121 -4.10 11.80 16.02
CA ALA A 121 -3.60 11.03 17.16
C ALA A 121 -3.03 11.93 18.27
N LYS A 122 -2.29 12.98 17.90
CA LYS A 122 -1.84 14.02 18.85
C LYS A 122 -3.02 14.65 19.63
N TYR A 123 -4.12 15.00 18.94
CA TYR A 123 -5.31 15.53 19.61
C TYR A 123 -5.87 14.55 20.65
N VAL A 124 -5.94 13.26 20.28
CA VAL A 124 -6.40 12.19 21.19
C VAL A 124 -5.51 12.13 22.45
N PHE A 125 -4.19 12.16 22.29
CA PHE A 125 -3.26 12.05 23.42
C PHE A 125 -3.30 13.28 24.31
N GLN A 126 -3.27 14.47 23.75
CA GLN A 126 -3.26 15.74 24.51
C GLN A 126 -4.53 15.96 25.30
N ASN A 127 -5.67 15.49 24.81
CA ASN A 127 -6.95 15.60 25.49
C ASN A 127 -7.32 14.36 26.31
N ASN A 128 -6.45 13.34 26.35
CA ASN A 128 -6.66 12.07 27.07
C ASN A 128 -8.05 11.45 26.77
N LEU A 129 -8.46 11.50 25.50
CA LEU A 129 -9.76 10.99 25.08
C LEU A 129 -9.89 9.50 25.40
N LYS A 130 -11.10 9.05 25.73
CA LYS A 130 -11.36 7.66 26.11
C LYS A 130 -12.07 6.92 24.98
N SER A 131 -11.71 5.67 24.79
CA SER A 131 -12.40 4.76 23.90
C SER A 131 -12.76 3.49 24.65
N ASP A 132 -13.89 2.89 24.28
CA ASP A 132 -14.28 1.57 24.80
C ASP A 132 -13.48 0.44 24.11
N LYS A 133 -12.86 0.74 22.97
CA LYS A 133 -12.00 -0.17 22.18
C LYS A 133 -10.53 0.13 22.41
N GLY A 134 -9.67 -0.84 22.16
CA GLY A 134 -8.25 -0.55 21.92
C GLY A 134 -8.10 0.17 20.59
N ILE A 135 -7.21 1.15 20.52
CA ILE A 135 -6.90 1.87 19.27
C ILE A 135 -5.43 1.71 18.96
N LEU A 136 -5.11 1.27 17.74
CA LEU A 136 -3.75 1.28 17.23
C LEU A 136 -3.60 2.36 16.19
N PHE A 137 -2.69 3.31 16.40
CA PHE A 137 -2.19 4.17 15.33
C PHE A 137 -0.91 3.56 14.81
N VAL A 138 -0.83 3.37 13.49
CA VAL A 138 0.29 2.69 12.85
C VAL A 138 0.79 3.51 11.66
N ALA A 139 2.03 3.99 11.75
CA ALA A 139 2.76 4.44 10.56
C ALA A 139 3.44 3.18 9.98
N ASN A 140 2.79 2.53 9.02
CA ASN A 140 3.21 1.22 8.55
C ASN A 140 4.21 1.29 7.41
N SER A 141 4.97 0.21 7.24
CA SER A 141 6.02 0.06 6.25
C SER A 141 5.61 -0.86 5.11
N CYS A 142 6.36 -0.79 3.99
CA CYS A 142 6.31 -1.78 2.92
C CYS A 142 4.91 -1.94 2.28
N GLU A 143 4.14 -0.85 2.16
CA GLU A 143 2.90 -0.87 1.37
C GLU A 143 3.22 -0.98 -0.11
N GLU A 144 4.20 -0.25 -0.58
CA GLU A 144 4.49 -0.05 -1.99
C GLU A 144 5.23 -1.21 -2.67
N GLY A 145 5.01 -1.34 -3.96
CA GLY A 145 5.82 -2.14 -4.88
C GLY A 145 6.03 -3.59 -4.44
N LEU A 146 7.29 -3.93 -4.20
CA LEU A 146 7.71 -5.25 -3.72
C LEU A 146 7.80 -5.35 -2.19
N GLY A 147 7.39 -4.32 -1.46
CA GLY A 147 7.27 -4.35 0.01
C GLY A 147 6.30 -5.41 0.52
N ASN A 148 5.34 -5.80 -0.34
CA ASN A 148 4.46 -6.95 -0.14
C ASN A 148 3.62 -6.90 1.13
N LEU A 149 3.25 -5.68 1.58
CA LEU A 149 2.44 -5.43 2.78
C LEU A 149 3.08 -6.02 4.06
N LYS A 150 4.42 -6.05 4.12
CA LYS A 150 5.17 -6.62 5.23
C LYS A 150 4.78 -5.97 6.55
N GLY A 151 4.58 -4.65 6.56
CA GLY A 151 4.16 -3.91 7.75
C GLY A 151 2.82 -4.38 8.27
N THR A 152 1.79 -4.39 7.43
CA THR A 152 0.45 -4.83 7.84
C THR A 152 0.42 -6.29 8.24
N ARG A 153 1.19 -7.17 7.57
CA ARG A 153 1.34 -8.58 7.99
C ARG A 153 1.88 -8.70 9.42
N GLN A 154 2.86 -7.88 9.78
CA GLN A 154 3.43 -7.88 11.12
C GLN A 154 2.40 -7.43 12.16
N ILE A 155 1.67 -6.34 11.89
CA ILE A 155 0.59 -5.86 12.79
C ILE A 155 -0.47 -6.95 13.01
N MET A 156 -0.91 -7.61 11.93
CA MET A 156 -1.92 -8.68 12.04
C MET A 156 -1.42 -9.89 12.82
N LYS A 157 -0.11 -10.17 12.80
CA LYS A 157 0.54 -11.22 13.58
C LYS A 157 0.67 -10.84 15.05
N ASP A 158 1.13 -9.62 15.35
CA ASP A 158 1.42 -9.17 16.72
C ASP A 158 0.14 -8.99 17.55
N TYR A 159 -0.97 -8.68 16.88
CA TYR A 159 -2.29 -8.48 17.48
C TYR A 159 -3.30 -9.55 17.03
N ASP A 160 -2.83 -10.77 16.72
CA ASP A 160 -3.65 -11.86 16.23
C ASP A 160 -4.88 -12.12 17.11
N GLY A 161 -6.06 -12.24 16.46
CA GLY A 161 -7.34 -12.46 17.11
C GLY A 161 -7.89 -11.28 17.92
N ARG A 162 -7.21 -10.13 17.93
CA ARG A 162 -7.62 -8.97 18.73
C ARG A 162 -8.11 -7.79 17.88
N ILE A 163 -7.72 -7.71 16.60
CA ILE A 163 -8.14 -6.65 15.67
C ILE A 163 -9.52 -6.99 15.12
N THR A 164 -10.47 -6.07 15.24
CA THR A 164 -11.87 -6.24 14.82
C THR A 164 -12.26 -5.31 13.67
N GLU A 165 -11.56 -4.19 13.48
CA GLU A 165 -11.76 -3.24 12.39
C GLU A 165 -10.41 -2.67 11.95
N PHE A 166 -10.24 -2.45 10.64
CA PHE A 166 -9.02 -1.86 10.10
C PHE A 166 -9.36 -0.71 9.13
N TYR A 167 -8.77 0.45 9.38
CA TYR A 167 -8.86 1.61 8.51
C TYR A 167 -7.46 1.98 8.06
N THR A 168 -7.18 1.97 6.76
CA THR A 168 -5.98 2.59 6.22
C THR A 168 -6.35 3.90 5.54
N PHE A 169 -5.51 4.91 5.69
CA PHE A 169 -5.64 6.16 4.97
C PHE A 169 -4.68 6.11 3.79
N ASP A 170 -5.22 6.21 2.57
CA ASP A 170 -4.44 6.19 1.33
C ASP A 170 -5.30 6.73 0.19
N GLY A 171 -4.75 7.67 -0.57
CA GLY A 171 -5.39 8.24 -1.75
C GLY A 171 -6.28 9.45 -1.52
N GLY A 172 -6.92 9.88 -2.60
CA GLY A 172 -7.72 11.10 -2.62
C GLY A 172 -9.13 10.93 -2.03
N TYR A 173 -9.65 11.97 -1.33
CA TYR A 173 -10.94 11.96 -0.64
C TYR A 173 -12.18 11.75 -1.54
N GLN A 174 -11.98 11.60 -2.84
CA GLN A 174 -13.05 11.22 -3.79
C GLN A 174 -13.21 9.70 -3.90
N THR A 175 -12.44 8.93 -3.15
CA THR A 175 -12.41 7.46 -3.26
C THR A 175 -12.38 6.77 -1.93
N VAL A 176 -13.13 5.65 -1.85
CA VAL A 176 -13.07 4.67 -0.76
C VAL A 176 -12.82 3.31 -1.40
N VAL A 177 -11.87 2.54 -0.85
CA VAL A 177 -11.62 1.17 -1.30
C VAL A 177 -12.18 0.20 -0.26
N ASN A 178 -13.07 -0.69 -0.70
CA ASN A 178 -13.71 -1.69 0.15
C ASN A 178 -13.62 -3.11 -0.40
N LYS A 179 -12.89 -3.28 -1.50
CA LYS A 179 -12.65 -4.58 -2.13
C LYS A 179 -11.19 -4.67 -2.56
N CYS A 180 -10.54 -5.79 -2.23
CA CYS A 180 -9.12 -5.99 -2.45
C CYS A 180 -8.81 -6.65 -3.79
N VAL A 181 -7.77 -6.15 -4.48
CA VAL A 181 -7.14 -6.81 -5.62
C VAL A 181 -5.94 -7.60 -5.12
N GLY A 182 -6.01 -8.92 -5.24
CA GLY A 182 -4.85 -9.78 -5.01
C GLY A 182 -3.89 -9.78 -6.20
N SER A 183 -2.62 -10.09 -5.94
CA SER A 183 -1.60 -10.19 -6.98
C SER A 183 -0.50 -11.15 -6.62
N HIS A 184 -0.02 -11.92 -7.60
CA HIS A 184 1.26 -12.63 -7.49
C HIS A 184 2.25 -12.02 -8.47
N ARG A 185 3.47 -11.80 -8.01
CA ARG A 185 4.56 -11.21 -8.78
C ARG A 185 5.74 -12.15 -8.77
N TYR A 186 6.29 -12.44 -9.93
CA TYR A 186 7.37 -13.37 -10.10
C TYR A 186 8.56 -12.73 -10.82
N GLU A 187 9.77 -13.07 -10.35
CA GLU A 187 10.99 -12.90 -11.08
C GLU A 187 11.39 -14.25 -11.68
N LEU A 188 11.58 -14.30 -13.00
CA LEU A 188 12.04 -15.49 -13.69
C LEU A 188 13.44 -15.23 -14.25
N ASN A 189 14.40 -16.08 -13.87
CA ASN A 189 15.79 -16.03 -14.32
C ASN A 189 16.08 -17.21 -15.25
N PHE A 190 16.62 -16.91 -16.43
CA PHE A 190 16.94 -17.86 -17.46
C PHE A 190 18.45 -17.95 -17.60
N THR A 191 19.02 -19.19 -17.54
CA THR A 191 20.46 -19.42 -17.69
C THR A 191 20.70 -20.54 -18.66
N SER A 192 21.52 -20.28 -19.71
CA SER A 192 21.91 -21.24 -20.72
C SER A 192 23.43 -21.27 -20.90
N LYS A 193 23.93 -22.16 -21.80
CA LYS A 193 25.35 -22.25 -22.07
C LYS A 193 25.91 -21.00 -22.76
N GLY A 194 25.10 -20.34 -23.62
CA GLY A 194 25.56 -19.20 -24.41
C GLY A 194 26.62 -19.52 -25.41
N GLY A 195 27.36 -18.49 -25.86
CA GLY A 195 28.54 -18.66 -26.75
C GLY A 195 28.61 -17.65 -27.88
N HIS A 196 29.66 -17.76 -28.74
CA HIS A 196 29.81 -16.92 -29.92
C HIS A 196 28.71 -17.24 -30.94
N SER A 197 27.98 -16.25 -31.45
CA SER A 197 26.81 -16.48 -32.31
C SER A 197 27.04 -17.31 -33.56
N PHE A 198 28.21 -17.21 -34.16
CA PHE A 198 28.61 -18.03 -35.32
C PHE A 198 29.30 -19.34 -34.90
N GLY A 199 30.29 -19.26 -33.99
CA GLY A 199 31.13 -20.43 -33.63
C GLY A 199 30.42 -21.45 -32.74
N ALA A 200 29.41 -21.04 -31.98
CA ALA A 200 28.61 -21.88 -31.10
C ALA A 200 27.14 -21.94 -31.55
N PHE A 201 26.88 -21.71 -32.84
CA PHE A 201 25.55 -21.79 -33.42
C PHE A 201 24.86 -23.12 -33.09
N GLY A 202 23.62 -23.06 -32.60
CA GLY A 202 22.86 -24.21 -32.12
C GLY A 202 22.82 -24.34 -30.59
N ASN A 203 23.66 -23.60 -29.85
CA ASN A 203 23.46 -23.50 -28.39
C ASN A 203 22.17 -22.75 -28.06
N THR A 204 21.55 -23.12 -26.94
CA THR A 204 20.33 -22.49 -26.45
C THR A 204 20.60 -21.03 -26.09
N ASN A 205 19.68 -20.15 -26.50
CA ASN A 205 19.72 -18.73 -26.23
C ASN A 205 18.67 -18.40 -25.16
N ALA A 206 19.11 -17.87 -23.98
CA ALA A 206 18.24 -17.55 -22.87
C ALA A 206 17.14 -16.53 -23.21
N ILE A 207 17.47 -15.55 -24.11
CA ILE A 207 16.45 -14.56 -24.57
C ILE A 207 15.39 -15.25 -25.43
N ALA A 208 15.77 -16.19 -26.30
CA ALA A 208 14.82 -16.91 -27.14
C ALA A 208 13.83 -17.72 -26.26
N VAL A 209 14.36 -18.48 -25.29
CA VAL A 209 13.52 -19.26 -24.34
C VAL A 209 12.59 -18.36 -23.55
N MET A 210 13.07 -17.22 -23.04
CA MET A 210 12.25 -16.22 -22.35
C MET A 210 11.13 -15.70 -23.27
N SER A 211 11.45 -15.39 -24.53
CA SER A 211 10.47 -14.85 -25.50
C SER A 211 9.38 -15.87 -25.85
N GLU A 212 9.74 -17.15 -25.97
CA GLU A 212 8.78 -18.23 -26.16
C GLU A 212 7.84 -18.36 -24.95
N LEU A 213 8.39 -18.33 -23.73
CA LEU A 213 7.56 -18.37 -22.51
C LEU A 213 6.63 -17.17 -22.43
N ILE A 214 7.11 -15.95 -22.73
CA ILE A 214 6.26 -14.75 -22.79
C ILE A 214 5.11 -14.97 -23.78
N THR A 215 5.41 -15.52 -24.98
CA THR A 215 4.39 -15.80 -26.00
C THR A 215 3.32 -16.76 -25.47
N GLU A 216 3.72 -17.82 -24.75
CA GLU A 216 2.78 -18.78 -24.16
C GLU A 216 1.95 -18.14 -23.02
N LEU A 217 2.56 -17.34 -22.15
CA LEU A 217 1.85 -16.60 -21.09
C LEU A 217 0.77 -15.65 -21.65
N TYR A 218 1.05 -15.00 -22.79
CA TYR A 218 0.12 -14.09 -23.44
C TYR A 218 -1.01 -14.77 -24.23
N LYS A 219 -1.04 -16.11 -24.28
CA LYS A 219 -2.20 -16.90 -24.75
C LYS A 219 -3.24 -17.11 -23.65
N CYS A 220 -3.00 -16.64 -22.44
CA CYS A 220 -3.90 -16.78 -21.32
C CYS A 220 -5.28 -16.19 -21.64
N GLN A 221 -6.31 -17.01 -21.50
CA GLN A 221 -7.69 -16.52 -21.41
C GLN A 221 -7.98 -16.21 -19.95
N VAL A 222 -8.01 -14.93 -19.62
CA VAL A 222 -8.22 -14.52 -18.23
C VAL A 222 -9.54 -15.06 -17.67
N PRO A 223 -9.53 -15.69 -16.50
CA PRO A 223 -10.73 -16.15 -15.86
C PRO A 223 -11.62 -14.97 -15.45
N VAL A 224 -12.92 -15.17 -15.52
CA VAL A 224 -13.96 -14.21 -15.13
C VAL A 224 -14.95 -14.90 -14.20
N ASN A 225 -15.34 -14.23 -13.13
CA ASN A 225 -16.40 -14.64 -12.22
C ASN A 225 -17.31 -13.43 -11.95
N GLY A 226 -18.52 -13.43 -12.54
CA GLY A 226 -19.43 -12.29 -12.48
C GLY A 226 -18.80 -11.02 -13.03
N SER A 227 -18.70 -9.97 -12.21
CA SER A 227 -18.07 -8.67 -12.54
C SER A 227 -16.59 -8.58 -12.20
N SER A 228 -15.93 -9.70 -11.86
CA SER A 228 -14.52 -9.71 -11.48
C SER A 228 -13.61 -9.25 -12.62
N LYS A 229 -12.51 -8.60 -12.25
CA LYS A 229 -11.48 -8.17 -13.19
C LYS A 229 -10.18 -8.91 -12.89
N THR A 230 -9.68 -9.62 -13.92
CA THR A 230 -8.36 -10.30 -13.87
C THR A 230 -7.45 -9.70 -14.94
N THR A 231 -6.18 -9.51 -14.61
CA THR A 231 -5.17 -8.95 -15.50
C THR A 231 -3.84 -9.67 -15.32
N TYR A 232 -2.94 -9.57 -16.30
CA TYR A 232 -1.56 -10.00 -16.20
C TYR A 232 -0.66 -9.09 -17.02
N ASN A 233 0.66 -9.10 -16.71
CA ASN A 233 1.63 -8.26 -17.40
C ASN A 233 3.04 -8.81 -17.25
N VAL A 234 3.84 -8.72 -18.31
CA VAL A 234 5.30 -8.75 -18.24
C VAL A 234 5.79 -7.31 -18.22
N GLY A 235 6.26 -6.83 -17.07
CA GLY A 235 6.61 -5.43 -16.86
C GLY A 235 8.06 -5.09 -17.16
N ILE A 236 8.98 -6.06 -16.99
CA ILE A 236 10.42 -5.87 -17.21
C ILE A 236 10.98 -7.10 -17.93
N VAL A 237 11.87 -6.87 -18.91
CA VAL A 237 12.72 -7.87 -19.53
C VAL A 237 14.15 -7.35 -19.64
N GLU A 238 15.12 -8.20 -19.34
CA GLU A 238 16.55 -7.90 -19.43
C GLU A 238 17.29 -9.13 -19.98
N GLY A 239 18.39 -8.96 -20.70
CA GLY A 239 19.19 -10.11 -21.15
C GLY A 239 20.21 -9.82 -22.22
N GLY A 240 21.17 -10.76 -22.37
CA GLY A 240 22.24 -10.69 -23.34
C GLY A 240 23.34 -9.71 -22.96
N THR A 241 24.40 -9.68 -23.76
CA THR A 241 25.58 -8.83 -23.55
C THR A 241 26.04 -8.13 -24.83
N SER A 242 25.92 -8.79 -26.00
CA SER A 242 26.38 -8.28 -27.29
C SER A 242 25.63 -8.95 -28.44
N VAL A 243 25.53 -8.28 -29.59
CA VAL A 243 24.81 -8.77 -30.77
C VAL A 243 25.41 -10.07 -31.35
N ASN A 244 26.70 -10.30 -31.16
CA ASN A 244 27.40 -11.51 -31.65
C ASN A 244 27.59 -12.57 -30.55
N THR A 245 26.81 -12.51 -29.48
CA THR A 245 26.82 -13.47 -28.39
C THR A 245 25.44 -14.12 -28.24
N ILE A 246 25.38 -15.46 -28.22
CA ILE A 246 24.19 -16.21 -27.81
C ILE A 246 23.98 -15.91 -26.34
N ALA A 247 22.83 -15.32 -25.99
CA ALA A 247 22.57 -14.86 -24.64
C ALA A 247 22.62 -16.01 -23.61
N GLN A 248 23.51 -15.89 -22.63
CA GLN A 248 23.64 -16.84 -21.53
C GLN A 248 22.62 -16.61 -20.47
N ASN A 249 22.26 -15.34 -20.21
CA ASN A 249 21.33 -14.94 -19.17
C ASN A 249 20.22 -14.06 -19.75
N ALA A 250 19.02 -14.26 -19.23
CA ALA A 250 17.89 -13.34 -19.37
C ALA A 250 17.06 -13.35 -18.10
N LYS A 251 16.28 -12.30 -17.89
CA LYS A 251 15.39 -12.13 -16.72
C LYS A 251 14.10 -11.44 -17.14
N MET A 252 12.99 -11.81 -16.53
CA MET A 252 11.74 -11.07 -16.64
C MET A 252 11.03 -10.95 -15.29
N LEU A 253 10.25 -9.87 -15.14
CA LEU A 253 9.26 -9.71 -14.09
C LEU A 253 7.86 -9.87 -14.68
N PHE A 254 7.08 -10.78 -14.10
CA PHE A 254 5.71 -11.10 -14.49
C PHE A 254 4.78 -10.95 -13.31
N GLU A 255 3.59 -10.39 -13.53
CA GLU A 255 2.53 -10.37 -12.53
C GLU A 255 1.19 -10.78 -13.14
N TYR A 256 0.30 -11.26 -12.28
CA TYR A 256 -1.13 -11.31 -12.53
C TYR A 256 -1.89 -10.84 -11.30
N ARG A 257 -3.07 -10.29 -11.54
CA ARG A 257 -3.93 -9.71 -10.51
C ARG A 257 -5.37 -10.11 -10.71
N SER A 258 -6.13 -10.23 -9.63
CA SER A 258 -7.58 -10.40 -9.67
C SER A 258 -8.22 -9.81 -8.41
N ASP A 259 -9.44 -9.32 -8.54
CA ASP A 259 -10.30 -8.95 -7.42
C ASP A 259 -11.23 -10.10 -6.98
N ASP A 260 -10.97 -11.30 -7.51
CA ASP A 260 -11.65 -12.55 -7.17
C ASP A 260 -10.65 -13.65 -6.85
N LYS A 261 -10.83 -14.30 -5.69
CA LYS A 261 -9.90 -15.32 -5.17
C LYS A 261 -9.80 -16.55 -6.06
N GLU A 262 -10.92 -16.99 -6.63
CA GLU A 262 -10.92 -18.19 -7.50
C GLU A 262 -10.26 -17.88 -8.85
N CYS A 263 -10.48 -16.67 -9.38
CA CYS A 263 -9.81 -16.21 -10.58
C CYS A 263 -8.30 -16.08 -10.35
N LEU A 264 -7.87 -15.57 -9.19
CA LEU A 264 -6.45 -15.49 -8.84
C LEU A 264 -5.80 -16.89 -8.78
N ALA A 265 -6.48 -17.87 -8.16
CA ALA A 265 -6.01 -19.26 -8.11
C ALA A 265 -5.90 -19.89 -9.51
N LYS A 266 -6.89 -19.69 -10.39
CA LYS A 266 -6.83 -20.15 -11.78
C LYS A 266 -5.67 -19.54 -12.57
N MET A 267 -5.32 -18.28 -12.29
CA MET A 267 -4.13 -17.65 -12.89
C MET A 267 -2.83 -18.28 -12.39
N GLN A 268 -2.78 -18.67 -11.12
CA GLN A 268 -1.65 -19.40 -10.56
C GLN A 268 -1.47 -20.75 -11.25
N ASP A 269 -2.54 -21.55 -11.35
CA ASP A 269 -2.52 -22.86 -12.02
C ASP A 269 -2.05 -22.73 -13.48
N PHE A 270 -2.57 -21.73 -14.20
CA PHE A 270 -2.15 -21.47 -15.58
C PHE A 270 -0.66 -21.11 -15.67
N PHE A 271 -0.17 -20.21 -14.82
CA PHE A 271 1.23 -19.80 -14.78
C PHE A 271 2.15 -20.98 -14.48
N GLU A 272 1.87 -21.73 -13.42
CA GLU A 272 2.68 -22.87 -13.01
C GLU A 272 2.74 -23.95 -14.11
N LYS A 273 1.60 -24.27 -14.73
CA LYS A 273 1.53 -25.19 -15.86
C LYS A 273 2.39 -24.72 -17.02
N THR A 274 2.23 -23.47 -17.44
CA THR A 274 2.94 -22.88 -18.59
C THR A 274 4.45 -22.87 -18.37
N VAL A 275 4.91 -22.49 -17.17
CA VAL A 275 6.33 -22.50 -16.80
C VAL A 275 6.89 -23.92 -16.78
N ASN A 276 6.14 -24.89 -16.21
CA ASN A 276 6.59 -26.29 -16.16
C ASN A 276 6.69 -26.91 -17.57
N GLU A 277 5.76 -26.57 -18.46
CA GLU A 277 5.83 -26.99 -19.87
C GLU A 277 7.05 -26.36 -20.58
N ALA A 278 7.36 -25.09 -20.33
CA ALA A 278 8.56 -24.45 -20.86
C ALA A 278 9.83 -25.14 -20.36
N LYS A 279 9.93 -25.39 -19.04
CA LYS A 279 11.09 -26.11 -18.45
C LYS A 279 11.34 -27.48 -19.07
N SER A 280 10.26 -28.19 -19.47
CA SER A 280 10.38 -29.52 -20.06
C SER A 280 10.88 -29.53 -21.51
N LYS A 281 10.85 -28.38 -22.20
CA LYS A 281 11.18 -28.27 -23.64
C LYS A 281 12.57 -27.70 -23.90
N THR A 282 13.34 -27.33 -22.90
CA THR A 282 14.63 -26.65 -23.05
C THR A 282 15.66 -27.17 -22.04
N ASP A 283 16.94 -27.06 -22.39
CA ASP A 283 18.06 -27.22 -21.48
C ASP A 283 18.45 -25.93 -20.74
N CYS A 284 17.76 -24.83 -21.05
CA CYS A 284 17.90 -23.59 -20.30
C CYS A 284 17.34 -23.77 -18.88
N LYS A 285 18.13 -23.42 -17.87
CA LYS A 285 17.67 -23.40 -16.50
C LYS A 285 16.70 -22.21 -16.31
N ILE A 286 15.48 -22.48 -15.86
CA ILE A 286 14.46 -21.45 -15.54
C ILE A 286 14.22 -21.50 -14.03
N GLU A 287 14.69 -20.48 -13.32
CA GLU A 287 14.42 -20.27 -11.89
C GLU A 287 13.24 -19.32 -11.74
N VAL A 288 12.33 -19.61 -10.80
CA VAL A 288 11.11 -18.83 -10.54
C VAL A 288 11.10 -18.42 -9.08
N ASN A 289 11.14 -17.13 -8.84
CA ASN A 289 11.10 -16.54 -7.51
C ASN A 289 9.79 -15.76 -7.34
N LEU A 290 9.01 -16.12 -6.34
CA LEU A 290 7.84 -15.31 -5.93
C LEU A 290 8.37 -14.09 -5.18
N VAL A 291 8.20 -12.90 -5.77
CA VAL A 291 8.70 -11.63 -5.21
C VAL A 291 7.58 -10.76 -4.64
N GLY A 292 6.33 -11.13 -4.85
CA GLY A 292 5.17 -10.47 -4.26
C GLY A 292 3.97 -11.41 -4.23
N ASP A 293 3.31 -11.45 -3.08
CA ASP A 293 2.10 -12.23 -2.81
C ASP A 293 1.14 -11.34 -2.00
N ARG A 294 0.19 -10.70 -2.68
CA ARG A 294 -0.89 -9.94 -2.04
C ARG A 294 -2.18 -10.74 -2.16
N PRO A 295 -2.83 -11.15 -1.06
CA PRO A 295 -4.05 -11.91 -1.12
C PRO A 295 -5.23 -11.07 -1.62
N CYS A 296 -6.23 -11.71 -2.22
CA CYS A 296 -7.58 -11.14 -2.32
C CYS A 296 -8.25 -11.10 -0.95
N GLY A 297 -9.36 -10.37 -0.85
CA GLY A 297 -10.23 -10.45 0.31
C GLY A 297 -10.68 -11.90 0.59
N GLY A 298 -10.75 -12.24 1.86
CA GLY A 298 -11.29 -13.51 2.36
C GLY A 298 -12.80 -13.43 2.61
N LYS A 299 -13.30 -14.33 3.46
CA LYS A 299 -14.69 -14.31 3.92
C LYS A 299 -14.81 -13.32 5.09
N VAL A 300 -15.20 -12.08 4.78
CA VAL A 300 -15.43 -11.00 5.75
C VAL A 300 -16.93 -10.85 6.04
N ASP A 301 -17.25 -10.17 7.13
CA ASP A 301 -18.61 -9.68 7.39
C ASP A 301 -18.96 -8.55 6.41
N GLU A 302 -19.73 -8.90 5.36
CA GLU A 302 -20.10 -7.96 4.29
C GLU A 302 -20.99 -6.82 4.80
N GLU A 303 -21.90 -7.08 5.77
CA GLU A 303 -22.76 -6.03 6.34
C GLU A 303 -21.89 -5.00 7.06
N LYS A 304 -20.91 -5.46 7.83
CA LYS A 304 -19.98 -4.58 8.53
C LYS A 304 -19.11 -3.76 7.55
N VAL A 305 -18.55 -4.38 6.51
CA VAL A 305 -17.76 -3.67 5.48
C VAL A 305 -18.62 -2.63 4.76
N ASN A 306 -19.87 -2.99 4.41
CA ASN A 306 -20.80 -2.06 3.77
C ASN A 306 -21.15 -0.88 4.68
N GLN A 307 -21.38 -1.13 5.97
CA GLN A 307 -21.61 -0.06 6.93
C GLN A 307 -20.41 0.88 7.04
N MET A 308 -19.20 0.32 7.25
CA MET A 308 -17.95 1.10 7.28
C MET A 308 -17.80 1.94 6.00
N THR A 309 -18.02 1.33 4.83
CA THR A 309 -17.92 2.01 3.53
C THR A 309 -18.90 3.18 3.42
N ASN A 310 -20.17 2.96 3.77
CA ASN A 310 -21.20 4.01 3.70
C ASN A 310 -20.91 5.17 4.65
N ASP A 311 -20.48 4.88 5.88
CA ASP A 311 -20.06 5.89 6.83
C ASP A 311 -18.93 6.76 6.27
N ILE A 312 -17.90 6.13 5.67
CA ILE A 312 -16.76 6.86 5.10
C ILE A 312 -17.19 7.67 3.88
N VAL A 313 -18.01 7.12 2.99
CA VAL A 313 -18.56 7.85 1.83
C VAL A 313 -19.32 9.10 2.31
N GLU A 314 -20.16 8.98 3.33
CA GLU A 314 -20.91 10.09 3.91
C GLU A 314 -19.98 11.18 4.48
N ILE A 315 -18.96 10.78 5.24
CA ILE A 315 -17.96 11.69 5.80
C ILE A 315 -17.18 12.41 4.68
N CYS A 316 -16.69 11.68 3.69
CA CYS A 316 -15.96 12.27 2.57
C CYS A 316 -16.82 13.28 1.78
N GLN A 317 -18.05 12.94 1.48
CA GLN A 317 -18.99 13.84 0.78
C GLN A 317 -19.36 15.07 1.63
N LYS A 318 -19.56 14.89 2.93
CA LYS A 318 -19.87 15.97 3.88
C LYS A 318 -18.82 17.09 3.85
N TYR A 319 -17.55 16.74 3.87
CA TYR A 319 -16.46 17.73 3.97
C TYR A 319 -15.93 18.20 2.61
N SER A 320 -15.91 17.33 1.62
CA SER A 320 -15.39 17.67 0.29
C SER A 320 -16.43 18.33 -0.62
N GLY A 321 -17.73 18.10 -0.38
CA GLY A 321 -18.81 18.51 -1.27
C GLY A 321 -18.82 17.76 -2.61
N ILE A 322 -18.02 16.71 -2.77
CA ILE A 322 -17.83 15.98 -4.03
C ILE A 322 -18.33 14.53 -3.86
N PRO A 323 -19.03 13.96 -4.88
CA PRO A 323 -19.43 12.55 -4.83
C PRO A 323 -18.21 11.63 -4.66
N CYS A 324 -18.25 10.77 -3.63
CA CYS A 324 -17.23 9.78 -3.38
C CYS A 324 -17.50 8.50 -4.18
N ARG A 325 -16.44 7.89 -4.74
CA ARG A 325 -16.51 6.66 -5.54
C ARG A 325 -15.97 5.49 -4.73
N ILE A 326 -16.70 4.40 -4.73
CA ILE A 326 -16.23 3.12 -4.20
C ILE A 326 -15.37 2.46 -5.27
N LYS A 327 -14.17 2.02 -4.90
CA LYS A 327 -13.19 1.38 -5.79
C LYS A 327 -12.74 0.03 -5.27
N THR A 328 -12.18 -0.74 -6.19
CA THR A 328 -11.44 -1.95 -5.92
C THR A 328 -9.95 -1.68 -6.17
N ALA A 329 -9.09 -1.93 -5.20
CA ALA A 329 -7.65 -1.68 -5.31
C ALA A 329 -6.84 -2.65 -4.44
N SER A 330 -5.52 -2.61 -4.58
CA SER A 330 -4.58 -3.30 -3.67
C SER A 330 -4.02 -2.25 -2.71
N THR A 331 -4.27 -2.44 -1.43
CA THR A 331 -3.87 -1.55 -0.33
C THR A 331 -3.56 -2.38 0.91
N ASP A 332 -3.20 -1.76 2.01
CA ASP A 332 -3.04 -2.44 3.30
C ASP A 332 -4.29 -3.22 3.76
N CYS A 333 -5.48 -2.90 3.24
CA CYS A 333 -6.70 -3.65 3.51
C CYS A 333 -6.65 -5.11 3.03
N ASN A 334 -5.76 -5.47 2.10
CA ASN A 334 -5.66 -6.83 1.57
C ASN A 334 -5.40 -7.86 2.67
N ILE A 335 -4.53 -7.53 3.62
CA ILE A 335 -4.16 -8.48 4.67
C ILE A 335 -5.30 -8.70 5.68
N PRO A 336 -5.85 -7.69 6.37
CA PRO A 336 -6.96 -7.90 7.30
C PRO A 336 -8.17 -8.52 6.61
N MET A 337 -8.55 -8.07 5.41
CA MET A 337 -9.68 -8.67 4.70
C MET A 337 -9.44 -10.12 4.31
N SER A 338 -8.21 -10.52 3.97
CA SER A 338 -7.88 -11.92 3.69
C SER A 338 -8.02 -12.83 4.92
N LEU A 339 -7.90 -12.27 6.10
CA LEU A 339 -8.06 -12.93 7.41
C LEU A 339 -9.49 -12.85 7.96
N GLY A 340 -10.43 -12.26 7.20
CA GLY A 340 -11.83 -12.14 7.60
C GLY A 340 -12.13 -10.91 8.47
N ILE A 341 -11.20 -9.96 8.57
CA ILE A 341 -11.39 -8.73 9.35
C ILE A 341 -11.89 -7.62 8.43
N PRO A 342 -13.01 -6.96 8.77
CA PRO A 342 -13.53 -5.83 8.03
C PRO A 342 -12.51 -4.69 7.92
N ALA A 343 -12.25 -4.24 6.68
CA ALA A 343 -11.31 -3.17 6.43
C ALA A 343 -11.78 -2.23 5.31
N VAL A 344 -11.43 -0.95 5.40
CA VAL A 344 -11.66 0.06 4.37
C VAL A 344 -10.45 0.99 4.24
N CYS A 345 -10.15 1.37 2.99
CA CYS A 345 -9.16 2.40 2.71
C CYS A 345 -9.86 3.73 2.43
N VAL A 346 -9.39 4.78 3.10
CA VAL A 346 -10.00 6.10 3.17
C VAL A 346 -9.08 7.13 2.51
N GLY A 347 -9.52 7.71 1.40
CA GLY A 347 -8.79 8.84 0.81
C GLY A 347 -9.04 10.14 1.58
N ASN A 348 -7.99 10.97 1.74
CA ASN A 348 -8.08 12.20 2.52
C ASN A 348 -7.33 13.41 1.97
N TYR A 349 -6.85 13.37 0.73
CA TYR A 349 -6.18 14.51 0.08
C TYR A 349 -6.66 14.71 -1.37
N ARG A 350 -6.09 15.69 -2.08
CA ARG A 350 -6.18 15.85 -3.53
C ARG A 350 -4.78 16.06 -4.09
N ALA A 351 -4.40 15.20 -5.03
CA ALA A 351 -3.08 15.22 -5.66
C ALA A 351 -3.15 14.75 -7.10
N VAL A 352 -2.03 14.86 -7.80
CA VAL A 352 -1.85 14.37 -9.16
C VAL A 352 -0.46 13.77 -9.31
N GLY A 353 -0.33 12.70 -10.09
CA GLY A 353 0.96 12.14 -10.49
C GLY A 353 1.59 11.21 -9.47
N ALA A 354 0.82 10.59 -8.56
CA ALA A 354 1.34 9.55 -7.67
C ALA A 354 2.18 8.52 -8.46
N HIS A 355 3.26 8.03 -7.87
CA HIS A 355 4.24 7.13 -8.48
C HIS A 355 5.08 7.76 -9.62
N THR A 356 5.05 9.08 -9.77
CA THR A 356 5.93 9.81 -10.71
C THR A 356 6.77 10.86 -10.00
N ARG A 357 7.88 11.26 -10.61
CA ARG A 357 8.70 12.37 -10.09
C ARG A 357 8.00 13.73 -10.15
N GLU A 358 6.91 13.83 -10.91
CA GLU A 358 6.07 15.02 -11.09
C GLU A 358 4.90 15.06 -10.11
N GLU A 359 4.90 14.17 -9.13
CA GLU A 359 3.87 14.10 -8.10
C GLU A 359 3.73 15.42 -7.34
N TYR A 360 2.49 15.87 -7.18
CA TYR A 360 2.21 17.07 -6.40
C TYR A 360 0.88 16.99 -5.64
N LEU A 361 0.86 17.70 -4.52
CA LEU A 361 -0.26 17.80 -3.60
C LEU A 361 -0.87 19.21 -3.66
N TYR A 362 -2.20 19.31 -3.66
CA TYR A 362 -2.91 20.56 -3.43
C TYR A 362 -3.02 20.83 -1.93
N ILE A 363 -2.30 21.83 -1.43
CA ILE A 363 -2.27 22.17 0.01
C ILE A 363 -3.65 22.58 0.51
N SER A 364 -4.45 23.27 -0.32
CA SER A 364 -5.85 23.62 0.01
C SER A 364 -6.77 22.42 0.25
N SER A 365 -6.36 21.21 -0.14
CA SER A 365 -7.11 19.98 0.13
C SER A 365 -6.91 19.43 1.54
N LEU A 366 -5.80 19.76 2.20
CA LEU A 366 -5.44 19.22 3.51
C LEU A 366 -6.43 19.58 4.63
N PRO A 367 -6.97 20.81 4.73
CA PRO A 367 -8.00 21.11 5.74
C PRO A 367 -9.27 20.26 5.59
N ILE A 368 -9.62 19.86 4.37
CA ILE A 368 -10.74 18.93 4.08
C ILE A 368 -10.37 17.54 4.58
N GLY A 369 -9.20 17.03 4.16
CA GLY A 369 -8.68 15.73 4.57
C GLY A 369 -8.53 15.62 6.08
N TYR A 370 -8.10 16.70 6.75
CA TYR A 370 -7.94 16.72 8.19
C TYR A 370 -9.29 16.53 8.93
N LYS A 371 -10.38 17.16 8.44
CA LYS A 371 -11.73 16.95 8.96
C LYS A 371 -12.21 15.52 8.70
N ILE A 372 -11.96 14.97 7.52
CA ILE A 372 -12.30 13.58 7.18
C ILE A 372 -11.59 12.63 8.15
N THR A 373 -10.27 12.74 8.27
CA THR A 373 -9.46 11.88 9.14
C THR A 373 -9.89 12.02 10.61
N ALA A 374 -10.16 13.24 11.07
CA ALA A 374 -10.63 13.51 12.43
C ALA A 374 -11.98 12.83 12.70
N GLU A 375 -12.97 12.96 11.81
CA GLU A 375 -14.28 12.34 12.02
C GLU A 375 -14.20 10.81 11.96
N VAL A 376 -13.39 10.25 11.09
CA VAL A 376 -13.16 8.79 10.99
C VAL A 376 -12.54 8.23 12.26
N ILE A 377 -11.59 8.92 12.87
CA ILE A 377 -10.91 8.47 14.09
C ILE A 377 -11.71 8.79 15.34
N LEU A 378 -12.14 10.05 15.50
CA LEU A 378 -12.70 10.54 16.77
C LEU A 378 -14.07 9.94 17.09
N ARG A 379 -14.81 9.39 16.13
CA ARG A 379 -16.06 8.65 16.37
C ARG A 379 -15.91 7.43 17.29
N PHE A 380 -14.69 6.96 17.52
CA PHE A 380 -14.36 5.87 18.44
C PHE A 380 -14.02 6.36 19.84
N PHE A 381 -14.07 7.67 20.08
CA PHE A 381 -13.73 8.30 21.35
C PHE A 381 -14.93 9.02 21.98
N LYS A 382 -14.84 9.21 23.30
CA LYS A 382 -15.83 9.91 24.12
C LYS A 382 -15.22 11.16 24.74
#